data_97f1de7278724c28678394a8026d3469
#
_entry.id   97f1de7278724c28678394a8026d3469
#
_cell.length_a   1.000
_cell.length_b   1.000
_cell.length_c   1.000
_cell.angle_alpha   90.00
_cell.angle_beta   90.00
_cell.angle_gamma   90.00
#
_symmetry.space_group_name_H-M   'P 1'
#
loop_
_entity.id
_entity.type
_entity.pdbx_description
1 polymer ?
#
loop_
_entity_poly.entity_id
_entity_poly.type
_entity_poly.pdbx_seq_one_letter_code
_entity_poly.pdbx_strand_id
1 'polypeptide(L)'
;MDPGKIKMKLKRILKDLECHDAELSILITDDKHIAELNSRFLKRKGPTNVLAFPIRENDPNEPETSMLGDIVISLDAAMRDAIKTGESLTKMTDRLLIHGLLHLLGYNHERSEEAWRMEEETERLLGMMER
;
A
#
# COMPACT_ATOMS: atom_id res chain seq x y z
N MET A 1 -13.62 10.04 1.70
CA MET A 1 -12.32 9.75 1.06
C MET A 1 -12.46 10.00 -0.43
N ASP A 2 -11.62 10.84 -0.96
CA ASP A 2 -11.72 11.29 -2.36
C ASP A 2 -10.71 10.57 -3.24
N PRO A 3 -11.16 9.73 -4.21
CA PRO A 3 -10.24 9.02 -5.11
C PRO A 3 -9.31 9.94 -5.91
N GLY A 4 -9.78 11.12 -6.28
CA GLY A 4 -8.97 12.09 -7.00
C GLY A 4 -7.80 12.61 -6.18
N LYS A 5 -8.03 12.87 -4.88
CA LYS A 5 -6.96 13.29 -3.96
C LYS A 5 -5.94 12.18 -3.75
N ILE A 6 -6.38 10.94 -3.63
CA ILE A 6 -5.49 9.77 -3.50
C ILE A 6 -4.60 9.66 -4.74
N LYS A 7 -5.17 9.78 -5.92
CA LYS A 7 -4.42 9.78 -7.18
C LYS A 7 -3.34 10.85 -7.23
N MET A 8 -3.69 12.09 -6.86
CA MET A 8 -2.74 13.21 -6.85
C MET A 8 -1.59 12.99 -5.88
N LYS A 9 -1.91 12.52 -4.68
CA LYS A 9 -0.91 12.22 -3.65
C LYS A 9 0.06 11.13 -4.12
N LEU A 10 -0.48 10.05 -4.70
CA LEU A 10 0.33 8.94 -5.20
C LEU A 10 1.23 9.36 -6.37
N LYS A 11 0.75 10.20 -7.26
CA LYS A 11 1.58 10.72 -8.35
C LYS A 11 2.81 11.46 -7.83
N ARG A 12 2.65 12.28 -6.78
CA ARG A 12 3.77 12.97 -6.14
C ARG A 12 4.76 12.01 -5.51
N ILE A 13 4.25 10.98 -4.83
CA ILE A 13 5.08 9.94 -4.20
C ILE A 13 5.86 9.15 -5.27
N LEU A 14 5.20 8.71 -6.32
CA LEU A 14 5.83 7.97 -7.40
C LEU A 14 6.90 8.80 -8.11
N LYS A 15 6.65 10.09 -8.29
CA LYS A 15 7.63 11.01 -8.87
C LYS A 15 8.87 11.12 -7.98
N ASP A 16 8.69 11.27 -6.67
CA ASP A 16 9.79 11.31 -5.71
C ASP A 16 10.63 10.03 -5.74
N LEU A 17 9.97 8.88 -5.89
CA LEU A 17 10.60 7.58 -5.96
C LEU A 17 11.17 7.25 -7.35
N GLU A 18 11.15 8.19 -8.28
CA GLU A 18 11.62 8.02 -9.67
C GLU A 18 10.86 6.94 -10.44
N CYS A 19 9.58 6.77 -10.11
CA CYS A 19 8.67 5.82 -10.76
C CYS A 19 7.57 6.56 -11.54
N HIS A 20 7.92 7.55 -12.34
CA HIS A 20 6.97 8.47 -13.00
C HIS A 20 5.90 7.79 -13.83
N ASP A 21 6.26 6.72 -14.52
CA ASP A 21 5.37 6.01 -15.45
C ASP A 21 4.74 4.78 -14.80
N ALA A 22 4.99 4.57 -13.50
CA ALA A 22 4.44 3.42 -12.80
C ALA A 22 2.94 3.56 -12.58
N GLU A 23 2.24 2.45 -12.71
CA GLU A 23 0.81 2.34 -12.46
C GLU A 23 0.57 1.33 -11.36
N LEU A 24 -0.49 1.52 -10.62
CA LEU A 24 -0.93 0.56 -9.61
C LEU A 24 -2.45 0.61 -9.47
N SER A 25 -3.03 -0.50 -9.05
CA SER A 25 -4.45 -0.61 -8.77
C SER A 25 -4.67 -0.52 -7.26
N ILE A 26 -5.67 0.26 -6.85
CA ILE A 26 -6.01 0.42 -5.43
C ILE A 26 -7.47 0.05 -5.26
N LEU A 27 -7.73 -0.88 -4.35
CA LEU A 27 -9.07 -1.25 -3.94
C LEU A 27 -9.23 -0.97 -2.45
N ILE A 28 -10.23 -0.16 -2.12
CA ILE A 28 -10.62 0.07 -0.73
C ILE A 28 -11.89 -0.74 -0.49
N THR A 29 -11.84 -1.62 0.48
CA THR A 29 -12.92 -2.59 0.74
C THR A 29 -13.14 -2.77 2.25
N ASP A 30 -13.82 -3.84 2.64
CA ASP A 30 -14.14 -4.15 4.03
C ASP A 30 -13.36 -5.37 4.54
N ASP A 31 -13.49 -5.66 5.84
CA ASP A 31 -12.83 -6.78 6.49
C ASP A 31 -13.20 -8.13 5.86
N LYS A 32 -14.47 -8.31 5.52
CA LYS A 32 -14.95 -9.56 4.94
C LYS A 32 -14.27 -9.86 3.62
N HIS A 33 -14.24 -8.89 2.73
CA HIS A 33 -13.63 -9.06 1.41
C HIS A 33 -12.12 -9.24 1.49
N ILE A 34 -11.43 -8.44 2.32
CA ILE A 34 -9.98 -8.57 2.46
C ILE A 34 -9.60 -9.91 3.12
N ALA A 35 -10.43 -10.42 4.03
CA ALA A 35 -10.24 -11.74 4.61
C ALA A 35 -10.33 -12.85 3.57
N GLU A 36 -11.28 -12.73 2.63
CA GLU A 36 -11.42 -13.67 1.52
C GLU A 36 -10.18 -13.65 0.62
N LEU A 37 -9.68 -12.46 0.29
CA LEU A 37 -8.47 -12.31 -0.52
C LEU A 37 -7.23 -12.86 0.21
N ASN A 38 -7.13 -12.59 1.50
CA ASN A 38 -6.02 -13.05 2.33
C ASN A 38 -5.98 -14.59 2.39
N SER A 39 -7.13 -15.21 2.58
CA SER A 39 -7.26 -16.66 2.58
C SER A 39 -6.96 -17.28 1.22
N ARG A 40 -7.55 -16.71 0.17
CA ARG A 40 -7.46 -17.24 -1.20
C ARG A 40 -6.04 -17.14 -1.78
N PHE A 41 -5.37 -16.01 -1.62
CA PHE A 41 -4.11 -15.73 -2.28
C PHE A 41 -2.89 -15.89 -1.40
N LEU A 42 -3.00 -15.68 -0.09
CA LEU A 42 -1.88 -15.75 0.84
C LEU A 42 -1.99 -16.91 1.84
N LYS A 43 -3.06 -17.69 1.77
CA LYS A 43 -3.32 -18.82 2.68
C LYS A 43 -3.28 -18.43 4.15
N ARG A 44 -3.70 -17.21 4.47
CA ARG A 44 -3.77 -16.68 5.83
C ARG A 44 -5.22 -16.54 6.26
N LYS A 45 -5.50 -16.74 7.54
CA LYS A 45 -6.85 -16.62 8.10
C LYS A 45 -7.11 -15.21 8.61
N GLY A 46 -8.33 -14.74 8.36
CA GLY A 46 -8.83 -13.50 8.90
C GLY A 46 -8.46 -12.26 8.12
N PRO A 47 -9.06 -11.13 8.50
CA PRO A 47 -8.79 -9.86 7.85
C PRO A 47 -7.42 -9.31 8.22
N THR A 48 -6.89 -8.47 7.36
CA THR A 48 -5.71 -7.65 7.61
C THR A 48 -6.06 -6.21 7.23
N ASN A 49 -5.16 -5.26 7.50
CA ASN A 49 -5.40 -3.86 7.14
C ASN A 49 -5.07 -3.56 5.67
N VAL A 50 -4.01 -4.14 5.15
CA VAL A 50 -3.55 -3.90 3.78
C VAL A 50 -2.93 -5.16 3.20
N LEU A 51 -3.19 -5.38 1.90
CA LEU A 51 -2.53 -6.41 1.10
C LEU A 51 -1.87 -5.75 -0.10
N ALA A 52 -0.70 -6.24 -0.47
CA ALA A 52 0.01 -5.79 -1.67
C ALA A 52 0.34 -7.02 -2.53
N PHE A 53 -0.10 -6.99 -3.77
CA PHE A 53 0.11 -8.07 -4.73
C PHE A 53 1.00 -7.58 -5.86
N PRO A 54 2.31 -7.85 -5.82
CA PRO A 54 3.21 -7.42 -6.90
C PRO A 54 2.88 -8.17 -8.18
N ILE A 55 3.05 -7.50 -9.31
CA ILE A 55 3.01 -8.14 -10.61
C ILE A 55 4.23 -9.06 -10.69
N ARG A 56 4.04 -10.26 -11.23
CA ARG A 56 5.15 -11.19 -11.45
C ARG A 56 6.15 -10.57 -12.42
N GLU A 57 7.32 -10.25 -11.90
CA GLU A 57 8.47 -9.93 -12.74
C GLU A 57 8.94 -11.21 -13.39
N ASN A 58 9.48 -11.10 -14.60
CA ASN A 58 10.18 -12.17 -15.30
C ASN A 58 9.35 -13.23 -16.00
N ASP A 59 8.21 -12.85 -16.60
CA ASP A 59 7.70 -13.65 -17.69
C ASP A 59 8.42 -13.22 -18.98
N PRO A 60 9.33 -14.05 -19.55
CA PRO A 60 10.05 -13.67 -20.76
C PRO A 60 9.14 -13.51 -21.98
N ASN A 61 7.88 -13.93 -21.87
CA ASN A 61 6.89 -13.84 -22.94
C ASN A 61 5.99 -12.61 -22.81
N GLU A 62 6.08 -11.88 -21.68
CA GLU A 62 5.29 -10.65 -21.49
C GLU A 62 6.16 -9.42 -21.69
N PRO A 63 5.63 -8.37 -22.36
CA PRO A 63 6.36 -7.13 -22.48
C PRO A 63 6.54 -6.46 -21.11
N GLU A 64 7.58 -5.68 -20.95
CA GLU A 64 7.77 -4.87 -19.77
C GLU A 64 6.52 -4.04 -19.51
N THR A 65 6.00 -4.13 -18.28
CA THR A 65 4.83 -3.36 -17.86
C THR A 65 5.24 -2.30 -16.84
N SER A 66 4.60 -1.15 -16.93
CA SER A 66 4.71 -0.11 -15.91
C SER A 66 3.88 -0.41 -14.67
N MET A 67 3.05 -1.46 -14.69
CA MET A 67 2.18 -1.83 -13.58
C MET A 67 2.97 -2.46 -12.45
N LEU A 68 2.94 -1.84 -11.27
CA LEU A 68 3.63 -2.32 -10.07
C LEU A 68 2.86 -3.46 -9.38
N GLY A 69 1.54 -3.36 -9.37
CA GLY A 69 0.70 -4.36 -8.71
C GLY A 69 -0.59 -3.78 -8.16
N ASP A 70 -1.17 -4.51 -7.21
CA ASP A 70 -2.43 -4.14 -6.57
C ASP A 70 -2.24 -3.91 -5.08
N ILE A 71 -2.87 -2.86 -4.56
CA ILE A 71 -2.96 -2.59 -3.12
C ILE A 71 -4.42 -2.67 -2.72
N VAL A 72 -4.71 -3.48 -1.71
CA VAL A 72 -6.07 -3.63 -1.17
C VAL A 72 -6.05 -3.18 0.29
N ILE A 73 -6.96 -2.29 0.65
CA ILE A 73 -7.06 -1.73 2.01
C ILE A 73 -8.44 -2.03 2.58
N SER A 74 -8.48 -2.54 3.82
CA SER A 74 -9.73 -2.62 4.58
C SER A 74 -10.00 -1.29 5.25
N LEU A 75 -11.10 -0.63 4.88
CA LEU A 75 -11.52 0.61 5.52
C LEU A 75 -11.90 0.38 6.98
N ASP A 76 -12.48 -0.77 7.30
CA ASP A 76 -12.81 -1.15 8.68
C ASP A 76 -11.56 -1.21 9.55
N ALA A 77 -10.51 -1.86 9.05
CA ALA A 77 -9.25 -1.97 9.77
C ALA A 77 -8.55 -0.60 9.88
N ALA A 78 -8.59 0.20 8.81
CA ALA A 78 -8.02 1.56 8.84
C ALA A 78 -8.71 2.41 9.91
N MET A 79 -10.03 2.30 10.04
CA MET A 79 -10.78 3.03 11.06
C MET A 79 -10.41 2.58 12.48
N ARG A 80 -10.29 1.27 12.71
CA ARG A 80 -9.85 0.73 14.01
C ARG A 80 -8.44 1.20 14.36
N ASP A 81 -7.53 1.13 13.40
CA ASP A 81 -6.14 1.55 13.61
C ASP A 81 -6.05 3.07 13.86
N ALA A 82 -6.84 3.86 13.15
CA ALA A 82 -6.91 5.31 13.36
C ALA A 82 -7.37 5.66 14.78
N ILE A 83 -8.42 5.02 15.26
CA ILE A 83 -8.94 5.21 16.62
C ILE A 83 -7.88 4.81 17.67
N LYS A 84 -7.22 3.69 17.44
CA LYS A 84 -6.22 3.14 18.35
C LYS A 84 -4.99 4.03 18.47
N THR A 85 -4.56 4.66 17.38
CA THR A 85 -3.34 5.47 17.34
C THR A 85 -3.60 6.96 17.54
N GLY A 86 -4.86 7.39 17.49
CA GLY A 86 -5.21 8.81 17.55
C GLY A 86 -5.02 9.57 16.25
N GLU A 87 -4.69 8.88 15.16
CA GLU A 87 -4.57 9.49 13.83
C GLU A 87 -5.94 9.66 13.17
N SER A 88 -6.04 10.57 12.20
CA SER A 88 -7.25 10.68 11.37
C SER A 88 -7.38 9.47 10.45
N LEU A 89 -8.60 9.19 9.99
CA LEU A 89 -8.83 8.12 9.01
C LEU A 89 -8.06 8.39 7.71
N THR A 90 -8.03 9.64 7.26
CA THR A 90 -7.28 10.03 6.05
C THR A 90 -5.79 9.74 6.21
N LYS A 91 -5.20 10.14 7.32
CA LYS A 91 -3.77 9.90 7.58
C LYS A 91 -3.48 8.41 7.69
N MET A 92 -4.33 7.64 8.38
CA MET A 92 -4.15 6.21 8.49
C MET A 92 -4.25 5.51 7.12
N THR A 93 -5.20 5.91 6.29
CA THR A 93 -5.32 5.38 4.93
C THR A 93 -4.10 5.70 4.09
N ASP A 94 -3.60 6.93 4.16
CA ASP A 94 -2.36 7.33 3.47
C ASP A 94 -1.18 6.47 3.93
N ARG A 95 -1.07 6.21 5.23
CA ARG A 95 -0.03 5.34 5.80
C ARG A 95 -0.09 3.92 5.24
N LEU A 96 -1.29 3.35 5.15
CA LEU A 96 -1.49 2.00 4.61
C LEU A 96 -1.18 1.94 3.11
N LEU A 97 -1.55 2.99 2.36
CA LEU A 97 -1.20 3.08 0.93
C LEU A 97 0.32 3.09 0.72
N ILE A 98 1.03 3.89 1.49
CA ILE A 98 2.49 3.98 1.42
C ILE A 98 3.10 2.63 1.78
N HIS A 99 2.61 1.99 2.83
CA HIS A 99 3.07 0.68 3.26
C HIS A 99 2.93 -0.37 2.14
N GLY A 100 1.76 -0.42 1.51
CA GLY A 100 1.52 -1.30 0.37
C GLY A 100 2.42 -0.98 -0.82
N LEU A 101 2.61 0.30 -1.13
CA LEU A 101 3.49 0.72 -2.23
C LEU A 101 4.94 0.31 -1.97
N LEU A 102 5.45 0.50 -0.78
CA LEU A 102 6.82 0.12 -0.43
C LEU A 102 7.01 -1.39 -0.55
N HIS A 103 6.02 -2.19 -0.17
CA HIS A 103 6.07 -3.63 -0.40
C HIS A 103 6.14 -3.97 -1.90
N LEU A 104 5.36 -3.29 -2.74
CA LEU A 104 5.41 -3.50 -4.19
C LEU A 104 6.79 -3.15 -4.76
N LEU A 105 7.51 -2.21 -4.14
CA LEU A 105 8.85 -1.79 -4.54
C LEU A 105 9.96 -2.66 -3.94
N GLY A 106 9.60 -3.69 -3.19
CA GLY A 106 10.57 -4.66 -2.66
C GLY A 106 11.01 -4.43 -1.22
N TYR A 107 10.47 -3.43 -0.53
CA TYR A 107 10.76 -3.25 0.90
C TYR A 107 10.19 -4.41 1.70
N ASN A 108 10.96 -4.87 2.67
CA ASN A 108 10.60 -6.01 3.51
C ASN A 108 10.82 -5.63 4.98
N HIS A 109 9.91 -6.04 5.86
CA HIS A 109 10.01 -5.75 7.29
C HIS A 109 10.34 -6.98 8.15
N GLU A 110 10.77 -8.08 7.53
CA GLU A 110 11.13 -9.32 8.25
C GLU A 110 12.44 -9.20 9.04
N ARG A 111 13.36 -8.36 8.58
CA ARG A 111 14.60 -8.06 9.29
C ARG A 111 14.50 -6.68 9.95
N SER A 112 15.05 -6.55 11.16
CA SER A 112 14.96 -5.32 11.94
C SER A 112 15.51 -4.08 11.21
N GLU A 113 16.62 -4.23 10.48
CA GLU A 113 17.19 -3.13 9.71
C GLU A 113 16.31 -2.71 8.55
N GLU A 114 15.74 -3.67 7.83
CA GLU A 114 14.81 -3.41 6.72
C GLU A 114 13.49 -2.81 7.23
N ALA A 115 13.00 -3.30 8.37
CA ALA A 115 11.80 -2.76 9.01
C ALA A 115 12.02 -1.29 9.39
N TRP A 116 13.17 -0.95 9.94
CA TRP A 116 13.51 0.42 10.31
C TRP A 116 13.58 1.34 9.09
N ARG A 117 14.21 0.90 8.02
CA ARG A 117 14.26 1.66 6.76
C ARG A 117 12.88 1.88 6.16
N MET A 118 12.04 0.87 6.21
CA MET A 118 10.66 0.96 5.73
C MET A 118 9.86 1.96 6.55
N GLU A 119 10.03 1.96 7.88
CA GLU A 119 9.39 2.91 8.77
C GLU A 119 9.83 4.35 8.49
N GLU A 120 11.12 4.60 8.35
CA GLU A 120 11.65 5.93 8.00
C GLU A 120 11.10 6.42 6.68
N GLU A 121 11.11 5.57 5.67
CA GLU A 121 10.60 5.91 4.35
C GLU A 121 9.10 6.19 4.40
N THR A 122 8.35 5.39 5.16
CA THR A 122 6.91 5.61 5.37
C THR A 122 6.65 7.00 5.96
N GLU A 123 7.37 7.37 7.00
CA GLU A 123 7.19 8.69 7.64
C GLU A 123 7.58 9.84 6.70
N ARG A 124 8.64 9.68 5.93
CA ARG A 124 9.07 10.68 4.94
C ARG A 124 7.99 10.91 3.87
N LEU A 125 7.50 9.82 3.28
CA LEU A 125 6.48 9.89 2.23
C LEU A 125 5.14 10.36 2.76
N LEU A 126 4.78 9.96 3.98
CA LEU A 126 3.56 10.41 4.64
C LEU A 126 3.57 11.92 4.84
N GLY A 127 4.71 12.49 5.23
CA GLY A 127 4.88 13.94 5.34
C GLY A 127 4.67 14.65 4.00
N MET A 128 5.05 14.05 2.90
CA MET A 128 4.80 14.58 1.55
C MET A 128 3.32 14.56 1.19
N MET A 129 2.60 13.49 1.59
CA MET A 129 1.16 13.37 1.30
C MET A 129 0.31 14.39 2.04
N GLU A 130 0.79 14.89 3.16
CA GLU A 130 0.08 15.86 4.01
C GLU A 130 0.22 17.31 3.52
N ARG A 131 1.07 17.57 2.57
CA ARG A 131 1.33 18.92 2.04
C ARG A 131 0.31 19.37 1.00
#